data_3173aa62866c96e49af2dacf77ccd594
#
_entry.id   3173aa62866c96e49af2dacf77ccd594
#
_cell.length_a   1.000
_cell.length_b   1.000
_cell.length_c   1.000
_cell.angle_alpha   90.00
_cell.angle_beta   90.00
_cell.angle_gamma   90.00
#
_symmetry.space_group_name_H-M   'P 1'
#
loop_
_entity.id
_entity.type
_entity.pdbx_description
1 polymer ?
#
loop_
_entity_poly.entity_id
_entity_poly.type
_entity_poly.pdbx_seq_one_letter_code
_entity_poly.pdbx_strand_id
1 'polypeptide(L)'
;MISIYKELIASLKNECKKKRVKYENIINTLNRYEYDEIIHMIEIINDESICDIIEDIIEERIVIANNIADMYNSLPLMNHYLEIFNKEPQPSLTKARKLFKTKIFINIYDFHYQRYNKKTKKYILRINLQQNQERRFPLKLAKEKGFQCFLINDIIKYGDE
;
A
#
# COMPACT_ATOMS: atom_id res chain seq x y z
N MET A 1 -1.60 8.45 14.00
CA MET A 1 -2.77 8.04 13.16
C MET A 1 -2.96 6.53 13.26
N ILE A 2 -4.20 6.11 13.47
CA ILE A 2 -4.55 4.68 13.51
C ILE A 2 -4.54 4.13 12.10
N SER A 3 -3.88 2.99 11.90
CA SER A 3 -3.88 2.30 10.61
C SER A 3 -5.13 1.43 10.49
N ILE A 4 -6.13 1.92 9.79
CA ILE A 4 -7.36 1.16 9.48
C ILE A 4 -7.00 -0.14 8.74
N TYR A 5 -6.09 -0.05 7.78
CA TYR A 5 -5.64 -1.22 7.01
C TYR A 5 -5.04 -2.31 7.91
N LYS A 6 -4.19 -1.91 8.86
CA LYS A 6 -3.58 -2.86 9.80
C LYS A 6 -4.63 -3.57 10.67
N GLU A 7 -5.65 -2.83 11.10
CA GLU A 7 -6.76 -3.39 11.86
C GLU A 7 -7.59 -4.36 11.03
N LEU A 8 -7.86 -4.03 9.76
CA LEU A 8 -8.57 -4.90 8.83
C LEU A 8 -7.81 -6.20 8.58
N ILE A 9 -6.50 -6.12 8.38
CA ILE A 9 -5.65 -7.30 8.19
C ILE A 9 -5.67 -8.19 9.44
N ALA A 10 -5.56 -7.61 10.63
CA ALA A 10 -5.64 -8.36 11.88
C ALA A 10 -6.99 -9.06 12.04
N SER A 11 -8.08 -8.38 11.70
CA SER A 11 -9.43 -8.96 11.73
C SER A 11 -9.58 -10.10 10.73
N LEU A 12 -9.04 -9.93 9.52
CA LEU A 12 -9.08 -10.98 8.50
C LEU A 12 -8.32 -12.22 8.96
N LYS A 13 -7.11 -12.06 9.47
CA LYS A 13 -6.30 -13.17 10.00
C LYS A 13 -7.05 -13.93 11.09
N ASN A 14 -7.67 -13.19 12.01
CA ASN A 14 -8.41 -13.77 13.13
C ASN A 14 -9.62 -14.57 12.66
N GLU A 15 -10.44 -14.01 11.76
CA GLU A 15 -11.60 -14.70 11.21
C GLU A 15 -11.20 -15.93 10.38
N CYS A 16 -10.16 -15.83 9.59
CA CYS A 16 -9.62 -16.96 8.81
C CYS A 16 -9.17 -18.10 9.73
N LYS A 17 -8.51 -17.78 10.83
CA LYS A 17 -8.06 -18.77 11.80
C LYS A 17 -9.25 -19.50 12.45
N LYS A 18 -10.29 -18.76 12.85
CA LYS A 18 -11.50 -19.32 13.44
C LYS A 18 -12.23 -20.27 12.50
N LYS A 19 -12.26 -19.94 11.22
CA LYS A 19 -13.07 -20.64 10.21
C LYS A 19 -12.25 -21.58 9.33
N ARG A 20 -10.96 -21.72 9.63
CA ARG A 20 -10.02 -22.61 8.93
C ARG A 20 -9.91 -22.28 7.43
N VAL A 21 -9.93 -20.98 7.12
CA VAL A 21 -9.68 -20.47 5.77
C VAL A 21 -8.23 -20.00 5.69
N LYS A 22 -7.57 -20.26 4.56
CA LYS A 22 -6.17 -19.85 4.36
C LYS A 22 -6.07 -18.37 4.04
N TYR A 23 -5.59 -17.60 5.01
CA TYR A 23 -5.38 -16.16 4.87
C TYR A 23 -4.48 -15.81 3.68
N GLU A 24 -3.38 -16.55 3.49
CA GLU A 24 -2.42 -16.29 2.41
C GLU A 24 -3.05 -16.36 1.03
N ASN A 25 -3.99 -17.26 0.82
CA ASN A 25 -4.72 -17.36 -0.45
C ASN A 25 -5.58 -16.12 -0.71
N ILE A 26 -6.21 -15.60 0.33
CA ILE A 26 -7.04 -14.40 0.23
C ILE A 26 -6.16 -13.19 -0.10
N ILE A 27 -5.10 -12.96 0.67
CA ILE A 27 -4.27 -11.76 0.47
C ILE A 27 -3.55 -11.80 -0.88
N ASN A 28 -3.10 -12.96 -1.33
CA ASN A 28 -2.47 -13.10 -2.63
C ASN A 28 -3.46 -12.80 -3.77
N THR A 29 -4.70 -13.26 -3.65
CA THR A 29 -5.76 -12.94 -4.63
C THR A 29 -6.08 -11.46 -4.64
N LEU A 30 -6.19 -10.82 -3.47
CA LEU A 30 -6.42 -9.38 -3.37
C LEU A 30 -5.26 -8.58 -3.97
N ASN A 31 -4.02 -9.04 -3.79
CA ASN A 31 -2.84 -8.37 -4.32
C ASN A 31 -2.78 -8.43 -5.86
N ARG A 32 -3.27 -9.49 -6.48
CA ARG A 32 -3.36 -9.56 -7.95
C ARG A 32 -4.36 -8.58 -8.53
N TYR A 33 -5.40 -8.23 -7.77
CA TYR A 33 -6.41 -7.24 -8.13
C TYR A 33 -7.11 -7.58 -9.46
N GLU A 34 -7.46 -8.85 -9.63
CA GLU A 34 -8.23 -9.34 -10.78
C GLU A 34 -9.68 -9.56 -10.34
N TYR A 35 -10.62 -8.81 -10.94
CA TYR A 35 -12.02 -8.79 -10.53
C TYR A 35 -12.64 -10.17 -10.49
N ASP A 36 -12.47 -10.94 -11.58
CA ASP A 36 -13.08 -12.28 -11.70
C ASP A 36 -12.53 -13.25 -10.65
N GLU A 37 -11.23 -13.17 -10.34
CA GLU A 37 -10.61 -13.99 -9.30
C GLU A 37 -11.14 -13.64 -7.91
N ILE A 38 -11.33 -12.36 -7.63
CA ILE A 38 -11.85 -11.87 -6.33
C ILE A 38 -13.29 -12.34 -6.14
N ILE A 39 -14.13 -12.17 -7.16
CA ILE A 39 -15.54 -12.61 -7.12
C ILE A 39 -15.63 -14.13 -6.90
N HIS A 40 -14.83 -14.89 -7.64
CA HIS A 40 -14.80 -16.34 -7.50
C HIS A 40 -14.37 -16.78 -6.09
N MET A 41 -13.35 -16.13 -5.55
CA MET A 41 -12.88 -16.38 -4.18
C MET A 41 -13.98 -16.09 -3.15
N ILE A 42 -14.68 -14.97 -3.27
CA ILE A 42 -15.78 -14.59 -2.37
C ILE A 42 -16.89 -15.64 -2.41
N GLU A 43 -17.23 -16.12 -3.59
CA GLU A 43 -18.26 -17.16 -3.78
C GLU A 43 -17.86 -18.48 -3.11
N ILE A 44 -16.60 -18.89 -3.27
CA ILE A 44 -16.10 -20.12 -2.67
C ILE A 44 -16.05 -20.02 -1.14
N ILE A 45 -15.56 -18.92 -0.60
CA ILE A 45 -15.46 -18.72 0.86
C ILE A 45 -16.86 -18.72 1.48
N ASN A 46 -17.82 -18.06 0.85
CA ASN A 46 -19.21 -18.01 1.25
C ASN A 46 -19.41 -17.79 2.78
N ASP A 47 -18.67 -16.83 3.32
CA ASP A 47 -18.72 -16.45 4.73
C ASP A 47 -18.90 -14.95 4.82
N GLU A 48 -20.02 -14.51 5.38
CA GLU A 48 -20.37 -13.10 5.41
C GLU A 48 -19.35 -12.22 6.12
N SER A 49 -18.86 -12.65 7.28
CA SER A 49 -17.94 -11.82 8.05
C SER A 49 -16.57 -11.69 7.36
N ILE A 50 -16.09 -12.76 6.73
CA ILE A 50 -14.84 -12.71 5.96
C ILE A 50 -15.04 -11.83 4.71
N CYS A 51 -16.15 -12.00 4.00
CA CYS A 51 -16.45 -11.23 2.79
C CYS A 51 -16.58 -9.72 3.10
N ASP A 52 -17.20 -9.36 4.20
CA ASP A 52 -17.31 -7.96 4.64
C ASP A 52 -15.93 -7.35 4.90
N ILE A 53 -15.03 -8.09 5.55
CA ILE A 53 -13.65 -7.63 5.79
C ILE A 53 -12.89 -7.47 4.47
N ILE A 54 -13.05 -8.41 3.55
CA ILE A 54 -12.44 -8.33 2.21
C ILE A 54 -12.89 -7.06 1.48
N GLU A 55 -14.19 -6.77 1.49
CA GLU A 55 -14.73 -5.55 0.89
C GLU A 55 -14.15 -4.29 1.52
N ASP A 56 -14.04 -4.26 2.84
CA ASP A 56 -13.45 -3.13 3.57
C ASP A 56 -11.96 -2.94 3.21
N ILE A 57 -11.21 -4.03 3.04
CA ILE A 57 -9.82 -3.96 2.59
C ILE A 57 -9.72 -3.36 1.18
N ILE A 58 -10.58 -3.80 0.27
CA ILE A 58 -10.62 -3.28 -1.09
C ILE A 58 -10.93 -1.79 -1.08
N GLU A 59 -11.94 -1.37 -0.33
CA GLU A 59 -12.32 0.04 -0.21
C GLU A 59 -11.20 0.89 0.38
N GLU A 60 -10.53 0.40 1.43
CA GLU A 60 -9.42 1.12 2.07
C GLU A 60 -8.24 1.28 1.10
N ARG A 61 -7.93 0.24 0.32
CA ARG A 61 -6.90 0.33 -0.71
C ARG A 61 -7.23 1.37 -1.78
N ILE A 62 -8.50 1.52 -2.15
CA ILE A 62 -8.94 2.57 -3.08
C ILE A 62 -8.75 3.95 -2.46
N VAL A 63 -9.10 4.13 -1.20
CA VAL A 63 -8.85 5.39 -0.47
C VAL A 63 -7.36 5.74 -0.48
N ILE A 64 -6.51 4.77 -0.16
CA ILE A 64 -5.05 4.95 -0.18
C ILE A 64 -4.58 5.32 -1.58
N ALA A 65 -5.05 4.61 -2.60
CA ALA A 65 -4.69 4.86 -3.99
C ALA A 65 -5.04 6.28 -4.44
N ASN A 66 -6.24 6.75 -4.09
CA ASN A 66 -6.67 8.10 -4.42
C ASN A 66 -5.81 9.16 -3.71
N ASN A 67 -5.50 8.94 -2.43
CA ASN A 67 -4.64 9.84 -1.67
C ASN A 67 -3.22 9.95 -2.27
N ILE A 68 -2.65 8.80 -2.62
CA ILE A 68 -1.31 8.75 -3.24
C ILE A 68 -1.33 9.41 -4.63
N ALA A 69 -2.37 9.15 -5.43
CA ALA A 69 -2.51 9.76 -6.74
C ALA A 69 -2.63 11.29 -6.66
N ASP A 70 -3.39 11.80 -5.71
CA ASP A 70 -3.53 13.25 -5.49
C ASP A 70 -2.18 13.89 -5.15
N MET A 71 -1.42 13.26 -4.25
CA MET A 71 -0.07 13.71 -3.89
C MET A 71 0.88 13.64 -5.10
N TYR A 72 0.89 12.52 -5.80
CA TYR A 72 1.82 12.24 -6.89
C TYR A 72 1.60 13.17 -8.10
N ASN A 73 0.41 13.75 -8.24
CA ASN A 73 0.05 14.67 -9.31
C ASN A 73 0.04 16.14 -8.88
N SER A 74 0.50 16.45 -7.67
CA SER A 74 0.53 17.82 -7.15
C SER A 74 1.94 18.22 -6.75
N LEU A 75 2.52 19.18 -7.45
CA LEU A 75 3.86 19.69 -7.11
C LEU A 75 3.92 20.28 -5.69
N PRO A 76 2.94 21.10 -5.26
CA PRO A 76 2.96 21.59 -3.87
C PRO A 76 2.93 20.47 -2.83
N LEU A 77 2.12 19.43 -3.03
CA LEU A 77 2.05 18.30 -2.11
C LEU A 77 3.33 17.47 -2.15
N MET A 78 3.87 17.19 -3.33
CA MET A 78 5.14 16.49 -3.46
C MET A 78 6.27 17.22 -2.72
N ASN A 79 6.36 18.53 -2.89
CA ASN A 79 7.38 19.34 -2.22
C ASN A 79 7.17 19.39 -0.70
N HIS A 80 5.91 19.42 -0.25
CA HIS A 80 5.62 19.32 1.18
C HIS A 80 6.21 18.04 1.80
N TYR A 81 6.01 16.91 1.14
CA TYR A 81 6.56 15.63 1.62
C TYR A 81 8.07 15.54 1.46
N LEU A 82 8.62 16.10 0.40
CA LEU A 82 10.08 16.18 0.25
C LEU A 82 10.71 16.92 1.42
N GLU A 83 10.13 18.02 1.88
CA GLU A 83 10.60 18.78 3.05
C GLU A 83 10.54 17.94 4.33
N ILE A 84 9.47 17.16 4.52
CA ILE A 84 9.34 16.26 5.66
C ILE A 84 10.51 15.27 5.70
N PHE A 85 10.96 14.79 4.54
CA PHE A 85 12.08 13.84 4.42
C PHE A 85 13.44 14.52 4.22
N ASN A 86 13.55 15.82 4.51
CA ASN A 86 14.79 16.59 4.39
C ASN A 86 15.34 16.70 2.98
N LYS A 87 14.45 16.79 2.00
CA LYS A 87 14.86 17.01 0.62
C LYS A 87 14.46 18.40 0.17
N GLU A 88 15.24 18.96 -0.74
CA GLU A 88 14.95 20.26 -1.31
C GLU A 88 13.68 20.23 -2.17
N PRO A 89 12.81 21.25 -2.09
CA PRO A 89 11.68 21.39 -2.99
C PRO A 89 12.17 21.44 -4.43
N GLN A 90 11.40 20.85 -5.33
CA GLN A 90 11.75 20.74 -6.74
C GLN A 90 10.91 21.70 -7.59
N PRO A 91 11.47 22.21 -8.72
CA PRO A 91 10.75 23.17 -9.58
C PRO A 91 9.71 22.53 -10.50
N SER A 92 9.68 21.21 -10.61
CA SER A 92 8.74 20.52 -11.50
C SER A 92 8.32 19.16 -10.91
N LEU A 93 7.15 18.68 -11.34
CA LEU A 93 6.65 17.35 -10.97
C LEU A 93 7.62 16.25 -11.39
N THR A 94 8.20 16.35 -12.59
CA THR A 94 9.14 15.35 -13.09
C THR A 94 10.34 15.21 -12.15
N LYS A 95 10.93 16.34 -11.74
CA LYS A 95 12.07 16.34 -10.83
C LYS A 95 11.68 15.86 -9.42
N ALA A 96 10.53 16.28 -8.92
CA ALA A 96 10.03 15.87 -7.62
C ALA A 96 9.78 14.36 -7.58
N ARG A 97 9.14 13.80 -8.60
CA ARG A 97 8.88 12.36 -8.73
C ARG A 97 10.19 11.56 -8.79
N LYS A 98 11.17 12.06 -9.54
CA LYS A 98 12.48 11.42 -9.64
C LYS A 98 13.18 11.38 -8.29
N LEU A 99 13.15 12.48 -7.55
CA LEU A 99 13.76 12.56 -6.22
C LEU A 99 13.07 11.63 -5.24
N PHE A 100 11.74 11.59 -5.27
CA PHE A 100 10.96 10.65 -4.47
C PHE A 100 11.36 9.21 -4.75
N LYS A 101 11.40 8.84 -6.02
CA LYS A 101 11.75 7.49 -6.47
C LYS A 101 13.16 7.08 -6.04
N THR A 102 14.14 7.99 -6.09
CA THR A 102 15.55 7.65 -5.91
C THR A 102 16.06 7.82 -4.49
N LYS A 103 15.39 8.65 -3.66
CA LYS A 103 15.90 9.04 -2.34
C LYS A 103 14.96 8.75 -1.18
N ILE A 104 13.69 8.48 -1.44
CA ILE A 104 12.71 8.19 -0.39
C ILE A 104 12.26 6.73 -0.51
N PHE A 105 12.52 5.95 0.54
CA PHE A 105 12.25 4.51 0.58
C PHE A 105 11.30 4.23 1.74
N ILE A 106 9.99 4.31 1.47
CA ILE A 106 8.96 4.08 2.47
C ILE A 106 7.85 3.25 1.87
N ASN A 107 7.32 2.31 2.66
CA ASN A 107 6.18 1.52 2.24
C ASN A 107 4.94 2.42 2.10
N ILE A 108 4.12 2.15 1.08
CA ILE A 108 2.98 2.98 0.75
C ILE A 108 1.95 3.12 1.89
N TYR A 109 1.74 2.05 2.65
CA TYR A 109 0.84 2.09 3.81
C TYR A 109 1.41 2.98 4.92
N ASP A 110 2.70 2.86 5.19
CA ASP A 110 3.36 3.69 6.19
C ASP A 110 3.36 5.16 5.78
N PHE A 111 3.53 5.43 4.50
CA PHE A 111 3.42 6.78 3.96
C PHE A 111 2.02 7.35 4.15
N HIS A 112 1.00 6.60 3.75
CA HIS A 112 -0.39 7.03 3.85
C HIS A 112 -0.80 7.32 5.31
N TYR A 113 -0.44 6.44 6.24
CA TYR A 113 -0.79 6.58 7.66
C TYR A 113 0.23 7.40 8.45
N GLN A 114 1.18 8.04 7.78
CA GLN A 114 2.21 8.89 8.39
C GLN A 114 3.03 8.17 9.47
N ARG A 115 3.32 6.89 9.23
CA ARG A 115 4.11 6.04 10.13
C ARG A 115 5.60 6.15 9.84
N TYR A 116 6.13 7.37 9.88
CA TYR A 116 7.55 7.66 9.72
C TYR A 116 7.98 8.63 10.82
N ASN A 117 9.24 8.54 11.21
CA ASN A 117 9.75 9.39 12.27
C ASN A 117 10.21 10.74 11.70
N LYS A 118 9.38 11.77 11.88
CA LYS A 118 9.67 13.12 11.41
C LYS A 118 10.86 13.77 12.11
N LYS A 119 11.10 13.44 13.38
CA LYS A 119 12.19 14.03 14.17
C LYS A 119 13.55 13.56 13.70
N THR A 120 13.72 12.25 13.56
CA THR A 120 14.98 11.65 13.10
C THR A 120 15.08 11.59 11.60
N LYS A 121 13.96 11.80 10.90
CA LYS A 121 13.85 11.72 9.44
C LYS A 121 14.33 10.38 8.89
N LYS A 122 14.14 9.34 9.69
CA LYS A 122 14.41 7.96 9.29
C LYS A 122 13.15 7.35 8.70
N TYR A 123 13.34 6.58 7.67
CA TYR A 123 12.28 5.77 7.08
C TYR A 123 12.06 4.53 7.91
N ILE A 124 10.90 3.95 7.77
CA ILE A 124 10.66 2.63 8.33
C ILE A 124 11.56 1.64 7.58
N LEU A 125 12.23 0.80 8.36
CA LEU A 125 13.22 -0.13 7.84
C LEU A 125 12.65 -1.07 6.79
N ARG A 126 13.54 -1.65 6.00
CA ARG A 126 13.24 -2.63 4.97
C ARG A 126 12.28 -3.70 5.44
N ILE A 127 11.28 -3.98 4.62
CA ILE A 127 10.33 -5.05 4.83
C ILE A 127 10.51 -6.04 3.69
N ASN A 128 10.65 -7.31 4.01
CA ASN A 128 10.65 -8.34 2.99
C ASN A 128 9.21 -8.51 2.47
N LEU A 129 8.91 -7.91 1.33
CA LEU A 129 7.58 -7.93 0.74
C LEU A 129 7.16 -9.32 0.24
N GLN A 130 8.11 -10.21 0.01
CA GLN A 130 7.79 -11.60 -0.34
C GLN A 130 7.24 -12.38 0.84
N GLN A 131 7.75 -12.10 2.05
CA GLN A 131 7.28 -12.72 3.28
C GLN A 131 6.07 -11.99 3.87
N ASN A 132 5.92 -10.70 3.59
CA ASN A 132 4.86 -9.86 4.13
C ASN A 132 3.90 -9.43 3.03
N GLN A 133 3.09 -10.38 2.53
CA GLN A 133 2.18 -10.14 1.42
C GLN A 133 1.18 -9.02 1.68
N GLU A 134 0.76 -8.86 2.93
CA GLU A 134 -0.16 -7.79 3.32
C GLU A 134 0.46 -6.39 3.19
N ARG A 135 1.78 -6.29 3.17
CA ARG A 135 2.49 -5.01 2.99
C ARG A 135 2.64 -4.62 1.52
N ARG A 136 2.27 -5.51 0.61
CA ARG A 136 2.24 -5.20 -0.81
C ARG A 136 0.98 -4.44 -1.17
N PHE A 137 1.15 -3.46 -2.04
CA PHE A 137 0.03 -2.74 -2.64
C PHE A 137 -0.24 -3.31 -4.03
N PRO A 138 -1.51 -3.46 -4.47
CA PRO A 138 -1.79 -4.01 -5.80
C PRO A 138 -1.18 -3.16 -6.91
N LEU A 139 -0.26 -3.74 -7.66
CA LEU A 139 0.41 -3.05 -8.78
C LEU A 139 -0.60 -2.59 -9.84
N LYS A 140 -1.59 -3.41 -10.13
CA LYS A 140 -2.62 -3.09 -11.12
C LYS A 140 -3.40 -1.83 -10.72
N LEU A 141 -3.76 -1.70 -9.44
CA LEU A 141 -4.45 -0.51 -8.93
C LEU A 141 -3.55 0.72 -9.02
N ALA A 142 -2.26 0.58 -8.67
CA ALA A 142 -1.29 1.67 -8.78
C ALA A 142 -1.14 2.14 -10.23
N LYS A 143 -1.12 1.22 -11.19
CA LYS A 143 -1.07 1.53 -12.63
C LYS A 143 -2.31 2.29 -13.07
N GLU A 144 -3.50 1.85 -12.64
CA GLU A 144 -4.76 2.53 -12.97
C GLU A 144 -4.77 3.98 -12.47
N LYS A 145 -4.15 4.25 -11.34
CA LYS A 145 -4.09 5.59 -10.72
C LYS A 145 -2.84 6.39 -11.12
N GLY A 146 -1.93 5.79 -11.88
CA GLY A 146 -0.78 6.49 -12.46
C GLY A 146 0.43 6.67 -11.55
N PHE A 147 0.53 5.96 -10.43
CA PHE A 147 1.66 6.09 -9.51
C PHE A 147 2.51 4.81 -9.37
N GLN A 148 2.45 3.92 -10.35
CA GLN A 148 3.20 2.65 -10.31
C GLN A 148 4.71 2.84 -10.12
N CYS A 149 5.27 3.96 -10.56
CA CYS A 149 6.69 4.23 -10.39
C CYS A 149 7.09 4.38 -8.91
N PHE A 150 6.21 4.93 -8.08
CA PHE A 150 6.40 5.01 -6.63
C PHE A 150 6.47 3.59 -6.04
N LEU A 151 5.55 2.74 -6.46
CA LEU A 151 5.43 1.37 -5.96
C LEU A 151 6.53 0.45 -6.48
N ILE A 152 6.93 0.60 -7.74
CA ILE A 152 8.00 -0.20 -8.35
C ILE A 152 9.30 -0.03 -7.58
N ASN A 153 9.62 1.19 -7.17
CA ASN A 153 10.83 1.43 -6.41
C ASN A 153 10.79 0.69 -5.06
N ASP A 154 9.65 0.67 -4.40
CA ASP A 154 9.44 -0.06 -3.16
C ASP A 154 9.63 -1.57 -3.38
N ILE A 155 9.04 -2.13 -4.43
CA ILE A 155 9.16 -3.54 -4.78
C ILE A 155 10.61 -3.92 -5.10
N ILE A 156 11.29 -3.17 -5.94
CA ILE A 156 12.67 -3.46 -6.36
C ILE A 156 13.62 -3.39 -5.17
N LYS A 157 13.46 -2.39 -4.30
CA LYS A 157 14.38 -2.19 -3.17
C LYS A 157 14.18 -3.22 -2.06
N TYR A 158 12.97 -3.72 -1.86
CA TYR A 158 12.64 -4.52 -0.69
C TYR A 158 12.13 -5.93 -1.03
N GLY A 159 11.71 -6.16 -2.26
CA GLY A 159 11.15 -7.44 -2.68
C GLY A 159 12.16 -8.45 -3.22
N ASP A 160 13.33 -7.99 -3.68
CA ASP A 160 14.35 -8.83 -4.32
C ASP A 160 15.47 -9.26 -3.36
N GLU A 161 15.29 -9.02 -2.09
CA GLU A 161 16.24 -9.48 -1.06
C GLU A 161 15.85 -10.87 -0.50
#